data_633592f052fb5d77409189eb9161211d
#
_entry.id   633592f052fb5d77409189eb9161211d
#
_cell.length_a   1.000
_cell.length_b   1.000
_cell.length_c   1.000
_cell.angle_alpha   90.00
_cell.angle_beta   90.00
_cell.angle_gamma   90.00
#
_symmetry.space_group_name_H-M   'P 1'
#
loop_
_entity.id
_entity.type
_entity.pdbx_description
1 polymer ?
#
loop_
_entity_poly.entity_id
_entity_poly.type
_entity_poly.pdbx_seq_one_letter_code
_entity_poly.pdbx_strand_id
1 'polypeptide(L)'
;MTIDLLLPPTTMSVEVITTISPTTNEPILTRNGVSAQELEQLPDIATAAFQQCRTTALTDRQIIVRKALQLLAEKQDDLALELTVQMGRPIAYTAKEVATAVKRAEYLLKISDEVLKDTDGEAEKGFKRFIRKVPVGPVLVIFAWNVCQPKLWWEI
;
A
#
# COMPACT_ATOMS: atom_id res chain seq x y z
N MET A 1 28.32 9.28 -34.38
CA MET A 1 28.05 7.82 -34.49
C MET A 1 26.95 7.50 -33.53
N THR A 2 25.72 7.62 -34.02
CA THR A 2 24.49 7.45 -33.22
C THR A 2 24.14 5.97 -33.20
N ILE A 3 24.22 5.35 -32.05
CA ILE A 3 23.78 3.93 -31.92
C ILE A 3 22.25 3.97 -31.77
N ASP A 4 21.59 3.69 -32.87
CA ASP A 4 20.14 3.44 -32.90
C ASP A 4 19.92 2.04 -32.27
N LEU A 5 19.58 2.03 -30.99
CA LEU A 5 19.06 0.83 -30.32
C LEU A 5 17.62 0.60 -30.82
N LEU A 6 17.48 -0.03 -31.97
CA LEU A 6 16.23 -0.61 -32.44
C LEU A 6 15.83 -1.75 -31.49
N LEU A 7 15.11 -1.41 -30.43
CA LEU A 7 14.34 -2.40 -29.69
C LEU A 7 13.24 -2.93 -30.66
N PRO A 8 13.07 -4.25 -30.79
CA PRO A 8 12.01 -4.80 -31.62
C PRO A 8 10.65 -4.33 -31.05
N PRO A 9 9.62 -4.13 -31.89
CA PRO A 9 8.29 -3.80 -31.42
C PRO A 9 7.82 -4.94 -30.52
N THR A 10 7.83 -4.69 -29.21
CA THR A 10 7.28 -5.61 -28.23
C THR A 10 5.78 -5.66 -28.48
N THR A 11 5.29 -6.73 -29.07
CA THR A 11 3.88 -7.07 -29.05
C THR A 11 3.47 -7.21 -27.58
N MET A 12 2.77 -6.21 -27.09
CA MET A 12 2.41 -6.08 -25.67
C MET A 12 1.31 -7.08 -25.34
N SER A 13 1.68 -8.33 -25.15
CA SER A 13 0.81 -9.32 -24.51
C SER A 13 0.76 -9.00 -23.01
N VAL A 14 -0.44 -8.96 -22.46
CA VAL A 14 -0.62 -8.89 -21.01
C VAL A 14 0.02 -10.15 -20.42
N GLU A 15 1.03 -9.97 -19.56
CA GLU A 15 1.69 -11.09 -18.89
C GLU A 15 0.71 -11.78 -17.95
N VAL A 16 0.61 -13.09 -18.04
CA VAL A 16 -0.23 -13.89 -17.14
C VAL A 16 0.63 -14.35 -15.96
N ILE A 17 0.28 -13.93 -14.78
CA ILE A 17 0.99 -14.28 -13.54
C ILE A 17 0.25 -15.42 -12.85
N THR A 18 0.92 -16.55 -12.67
CA THR A 18 0.37 -17.70 -11.98
C THR A 18 1.10 -17.91 -10.66
N THR A 19 0.35 -17.89 -9.56
CA THR A 19 0.87 -18.24 -8.23
C THR A 19 0.81 -19.75 -8.05
N ILE A 20 1.94 -20.35 -7.71
CA ILE A 20 2.08 -21.79 -7.49
C ILE A 20 2.28 -22.03 -5.99
N SER A 21 1.56 -22.97 -5.42
CA SER A 21 1.74 -23.38 -4.03
C SER A 21 3.11 -24.03 -3.83
N PRO A 22 3.95 -23.53 -2.92
CA PRO A 22 5.22 -24.16 -2.60
C PRO A 22 5.06 -25.52 -1.87
N THR A 23 3.86 -25.80 -1.35
CA THR A 23 3.58 -27.04 -0.64
C THR A 23 3.11 -28.15 -1.55
N THR A 24 2.21 -27.83 -2.51
CA THR A 24 1.62 -28.81 -3.43
C THR A 24 2.24 -28.80 -4.83
N ASN A 25 2.96 -27.71 -5.16
CA ASN A 25 3.48 -27.41 -6.50
C ASN A 25 2.37 -27.29 -7.58
N GLU A 26 1.15 -26.93 -7.13
CA GLU A 26 0.00 -26.75 -8.03
C GLU A 26 -0.31 -25.25 -8.20
N PRO A 27 -0.88 -24.84 -9.34
CA PRO A 27 -1.39 -23.49 -9.53
C PRO A 27 -2.55 -23.20 -8.57
N ILE A 28 -2.46 -22.08 -7.83
CA ILE A 28 -3.50 -21.64 -6.89
C ILE A 28 -4.36 -20.57 -7.54
N LEU A 29 -3.71 -19.63 -8.22
CA LEU A 29 -4.34 -18.43 -8.73
C LEU A 29 -3.63 -17.94 -9.98
N THR A 30 -4.41 -17.56 -10.98
CA THR A 30 -3.90 -16.92 -12.20
C THR A 30 -4.51 -15.52 -12.32
N ARG A 31 -3.67 -14.53 -12.60
CA ARG A 31 -4.06 -13.13 -12.80
C ARG A 31 -3.41 -12.58 -14.06
N ASN A 32 -4.10 -11.66 -14.72
CA ASN A 32 -3.47 -10.84 -15.73
C ASN A 32 -2.62 -9.77 -15.05
N GLY A 33 -1.40 -9.59 -15.52
CA GLY A 33 -0.56 -8.45 -15.17
C GLY A 33 -1.11 -7.16 -15.77
N VAL A 34 -0.52 -6.05 -15.39
CA VAL A 34 -0.83 -4.73 -15.96
C VAL A 34 -0.17 -4.62 -17.33
N SER A 35 -0.89 -4.18 -18.34
CA SER A 35 -0.32 -3.90 -19.66
C SER A 35 0.61 -2.69 -19.60
N ALA A 36 1.56 -2.58 -20.54
CA ALA A 36 2.44 -1.42 -20.58
C ALA A 36 1.68 -0.10 -20.78
N GLN A 37 0.59 -0.11 -21.54
CA GLN A 37 -0.26 1.06 -21.72
C GLN A 37 -0.94 1.50 -20.40
N GLU A 38 -1.46 0.55 -19.64
CA GLU A 38 -2.02 0.82 -18.31
C GLU A 38 -0.93 1.32 -17.35
N LEU A 39 0.28 0.72 -17.40
CA LEU A 39 1.40 1.13 -16.57
C LEU A 39 1.82 2.59 -16.84
N GLU A 40 1.84 3.02 -18.10
CA GLU A 40 2.12 4.40 -18.48
C GLU A 40 1.08 5.39 -17.94
N GLN A 41 -0.17 4.98 -17.78
CA GLN A 41 -1.25 5.83 -17.28
C GLN A 41 -1.32 5.91 -15.74
N LEU A 42 -0.73 4.94 -15.03
CA LEU A 42 -0.80 4.89 -13.56
C LEU A 42 -0.31 6.16 -12.86
N PRO A 43 0.80 6.80 -13.25
CA PRO A 43 1.26 8.03 -12.61
C PRO A 43 0.24 9.18 -12.71
N ASP A 44 -0.41 9.33 -13.85
CA ASP A 44 -1.41 10.38 -14.07
C ASP A 44 -2.68 10.12 -13.25
N ILE A 45 -3.15 8.87 -13.24
CA ILE A 45 -4.29 8.43 -12.43
C ILE A 45 -3.99 8.65 -10.94
N ALA A 46 -2.82 8.23 -10.48
CA ALA A 46 -2.41 8.40 -9.08
C ALA A 46 -2.29 9.88 -8.70
N THR A 47 -1.76 10.72 -9.61
CA THR A 47 -1.66 12.17 -9.39
C THR A 47 -3.02 12.83 -9.31
N ALA A 48 -3.96 12.46 -10.19
CA ALA A 48 -5.33 12.97 -10.14
C ALA A 48 -6.04 12.56 -8.84
N ALA A 49 -5.91 11.30 -8.43
CA ALA A 49 -6.45 10.81 -7.16
C ALA A 49 -5.82 11.53 -5.95
N PHE A 50 -4.51 11.78 -5.99
CA PHE A 50 -3.82 12.55 -4.95
C PHE A 50 -4.35 13.96 -4.80
N GLN A 51 -4.65 14.69 -5.88
CA GLN A 51 -5.21 16.03 -5.81
C GLN A 51 -6.55 16.09 -5.07
N GLN A 52 -7.33 15.02 -5.12
CA GLN A 52 -8.57 14.90 -4.35
C GLN A 52 -8.27 14.49 -2.90
N CYS A 53 -7.43 13.48 -2.70
CA CYS A 53 -7.12 12.93 -1.38
C CYS A 53 -6.41 13.94 -0.47
N ARG A 54 -5.52 14.79 -0.99
CA ARG A 54 -4.76 15.78 -0.21
C ARG A 54 -5.62 16.81 0.51
N THR A 55 -6.85 17.03 0.03
CA THR A 55 -7.80 17.97 0.63
C THR A 55 -8.76 17.31 1.61
N THR A 56 -8.74 15.97 1.72
CA THR A 56 -9.58 15.21 2.63
C THR A 56 -9.13 15.44 4.09
N ALA A 57 -10.07 15.75 4.97
CA ALA A 57 -9.76 15.95 6.37
C ALA A 57 -9.14 14.69 7.01
N LEU A 58 -8.25 14.88 8.00
CA LEU A 58 -7.60 13.75 8.67
C LEU A 58 -8.62 12.80 9.31
N THR A 59 -9.68 13.34 9.89
CA THR A 59 -10.77 12.56 10.48
C THR A 59 -11.45 11.61 9.49
N ASP A 60 -11.69 12.08 8.26
CA ASP A 60 -12.33 11.28 7.22
C ASP A 60 -11.40 10.16 6.74
N ARG A 61 -10.12 10.48 6.59
CA ARG A 61 -9.08 9.47 6.28
C ARG A 61 -8.98 8.41 7.38
N GLN A 62 -9.02 8.82 8.64
CA GLN A 62 -9.02 7.91 9.79
C GLN A 62 -10.25 6.97 9.78
N ILE A 63 -11.44 7.48 9.40
CA ILE A 63 -12.64 6.65 9.28
C ILE A 63 -12.45 5.54 8.25
N ILE A 64 -11.91 5.88 7.08
CA ILE A 64 -11.63 4.92 6.01
C ILE A 64 -10.66 3.84 6.49
N VAL A 65 -9.55 4.25 7.12
CA VAL A 65 -8.55 3.31 7.63
C VAL A 65 -9.14 2.41 8.73
N ARG A 66 -9.92 2.95 9.68
CA ARG A 66 -10.60 2.14 10.71
C ARG A 66 -11.51 1.08 10.10
N LYS A 67 -12.27 1.44 9.06
CA LYS A 67 -13.12 0.48 8.35
C LYS A 67 -12.30 -0.62 7.67
N ALA A 68 -11.19 -0.27 7.04
CA ALA A 68 -10.27 -1.25 6.43
C ALA A 68 -9.69 -2.19 7.49
N LEU A 69 -9.27 -1.68 8.65
CA LEU A 69 -8.75 -2.51 9.75
C LEU A 69 -9.80 -3.45 10.33
N GLN A 70 -11.03 -2.99 10.46
CA GLN A 70 -12.14 -3.83 10.88
C GLN A 70 -12.33 -5.00 9.91
N LEU A 71 -12.36 -4.73 8.60
CA LEU A 71 -12.52 -5.78 7.58
C LEU A 71 -11.34 -6.77 7.58
N LEU A 72 -10.11 -6.29 7.80
CA LEU A 72 -8.94 -7.16 7.93
C LEU A 72 -9.04 -8.07 9.16
N ALA A 73 -9.50 -7.53 10.30
CA ALA A 73 -9.69 -8.30 11.52
C ALA A 73 -10.80 -9.34 11.36
N GLU A 74 -11.92 -8.99 10.73
CA GLU A 74 -13.04 -9.91 10.44
C GLU A 74 -12.63 -11.05 9.51
N LYS A 75 -11.68 -10.81 8.59
CA LYS A 75 -11.18 -11.80 7.63
C LYS A 75 -9.84 -12.42 8.03
N GLN A 76 -9.44 -12.31 9.28
CA GLN A 76 -8.13 -12.76 9.74
C GLN A 76 -7.84 -14.23 9.39
N ASP A 77 -8.79 -15.12 9.61
CA ASP A 77 -8.60 -16.56 9.40
C ASP A 77 -8.52 -16.91 7.90
N ASP A 78 -9.36 -16.28 7.07
CA ASP A 78 -9.32 -16.44 5.62
C ASP A 78 -7.96 -15.98 5.06
N LEU A 79 -7.49 -14.80 5.48
CA LEU A 79 -6.20 -14.25 5.07
C LEU A 79 -5.02 -15.08 5.57
N ALA A 80 -5.12 -15.64 6.77
CA ALA A 80 -4.11 -16.53 7.32
C ALA A 80 -4.00 -17.83 6.51
N LEU A 81 -5.14 -18.38 6.08
CA LEU A 81 -5.17 -19.55 5.20
C LEU A 81 -4.57 -19.23 3.82
N GLU A 82 -4.93 -18.10 3.23
CA GLU A 82 -4.34 -17.66 1.95
C GLU A 82 -2.82 -17.55 2.04
N LEU A 83 -2.28 -16.92 3.09
CA LEU A 83 -0.84 -16.82 3.32
C LEU A 83 -0.19 -18.20 3.43
N THR A 84 -0.84 -19.13 4.13
CA THR A 84 -0.34 -20.50 4.26
C THR A 84 -0.28 -21.20 2.90
N VAL A 85 -1.33 -21.11 2.11
CA VAL A 85 -1.44 -21.78 0.81
C VAL A 85 -0.49 -21.16 -0.22
N GLN A 86 -0.40 -19.83 -0.26
CA GLN A 86 0.42 -19.12 -1.25
C GLN A 86 1.92 -19.12 -0.91
N MET A 87 2.28 -19.23 0.37
CA MET A 87 3.66 -19.04 0.82
C MET A 87 4.26 -20.24 1.54
N GLY A 88 3.48 -21.30 1.80
CA GLY A 88 3.93 -22.49 2.52
C GLY A 88 4.24 -22.22 4.00
N ARG A 89 3.75 -21.12 4.58
CA ARG A 89 3.98 -20.82 6.00
C ARG A 89 3.05 -21.62 6.89
N PRO A 90 3.52 -22.10 8.07
CA PRO A 90 2.65 -22.83 8.98
C PRO A 90 1.48 -21.96 9.45
N ILE A 91 0.25 -22.48 9.34
CA ILE A 91 -1.00 -21.78 9.70
C ILE A 91 -0.97 -21.24 11.15
N ALA A 92 -0.26 -21.89 12.06
CA ALA A 92 -0.12 -21.44 13.44
C ALA A 92 0.54 -20.05 13.60
N TYR A 93 1.24 -19.57 12.57
CA TYR A 93 1.93 -18.27 12.59
C TYR A 93 1.24 -17.22 11.75
N THR A 94 0.55 -17.59 10.67
CA THR A 94 -0.02 -16.66 9.69
C THR A 94 -1.11 -15.77 10.28
N ALA A 95 -1.97 -16.30 11.16
CA ALA A 95 -2.98 -15.50 11.86
C ALA A 95 -2.35 -14.35 12.70
N LYS A 96 -1.19 -14.60 13.30
CA LYS A 96 -0.47 -13.59 14.09
C LYS A 96 0.09 -12.46 13.23
N GLU A 97 0.36 -12.71 11.96
CA GLU A 97 0.83 -11.66 11.03
C GLU A 97 -0.28 -10.68 10.73
N VAL A 98 -1.49 -11.16 10.44
CA VAL A 98 -2.65 -10.30 10.22
C VAL A 98 -2.93 -9.46 11.46
N ALA A 99 -3.00 -10.09 12.63
CA ALA A 99 -3.20 -9.39 13.90
C ALA A 99 -2.10 -8.34 14.18
N THR A 100 -0.85 -8.63 13.82
CA THR A 100 0.26 -7.69 13.99
C THR A 100 0.12 -6.49 13.06
N ALA A 101 -0.32 -6.70 11.81
CA ALA A 101 -0.57 -5.62 10.86
C ALA A 101 -1.68 -4.69 11.38
N VAL A 102 -2.81 -5.25 11.81
CA VAL A 102 -3.91 -4.49 12.41
C VAL A 102 -3.44 -3.67 13.61
N LYS A 103 -2.74 -4.29 14.55
CA LYS A 103 -2.23 -3.61 15.75
C LYS A 103 -1.29 -2.45 15.43
N ARG A 104 -0.42 -2.59 14.44
CA ARG A 104 0.48 -1.51 14.01
C ARG A 104 -0.28 -0.36 13.39
N ALA A 105 -1.24 -0.63 12.54
CA ALA A 105 -2.05 0.40 11.92
C ALA A 105 -2.94 1.14 12.93
N GLU A 106 -3.51 0.44 13.90
CA GLU A 106 -4.22 1.06 15.05
C GLU A 106 -3.32 2.01 15.84
N TYR A 107 -2.06 1.61 16.05
CA TYR A 107 -1.10 2.50 16.70
C TYR A 107 -0.83 3.76 15.88
N LEU A 108 -0.64 3.65 14.57
CA LEU A 108 -0.45 4.81 13.68
C LEU A 108 -1.69 5.73 13.68
N LEU A 109 -2.89 5.15 13.64
CA LEU A 109 -4.13 5.91 13.79
C LEU A 109 -4.18 6.67 15.13
N LYS A 110 -3.78 6.03 16.21
CA LYS A 110 -3.78 6.64 17.54
C LYS A 110 -2.88 7.87 17.65
N ILE A 111 -1.70 7.81 17.00
CA ILE A 111 -0.73 8.92 17.08
C ILE A 111 -0.92 9.97 15.99
N SER A 112 -1.76 9.70 14.97
CA SER A 112 -1.86 10.53 13.76
C SER A 112 -2.26 11.97 14.04
N ASP A 113 -3.19 12.23 14.98
CA ASP A 113 -3.62 13.58 15.35
C ASP A 113 -2.46 14.42 15.89
N GLU A 114 -1.64 13.83 16.77
CA GLU A 114 -0.50 14.50 17.37
C GLU A 114 0.65 14.69 16.37
N VAL A 115 0.96 13.62 15.62
CA VAL A 115 2.09 13.65 14.69
C VAL A 115 1.83 14.55 13.49
N LEU A 116 0.60 14.65 12.99
CA LEU A 116 0.25 15.43 11.81
C LEU A 116 -0.23 16.85 12.10
N LYS A 117 -0.36 17.24 13.37
CA LYS A 117 -0.68 18.64 13.69
C LYS A 117 0.42 19.60 13.28
N ASP A 118 0.03 20.84 13.04
CA ASP A 118 0.98 21.95 12.85
C ASP A 118 1.87 22.10 14.08
N THR A 119 3.14 22.42 13.86
CA THR A 119 4.09 22.74 14.94
C THR A 119 4.24 24.26 14.98
N ASP A 120 3.90 24.88 16.10
CA ASP A 120 4.04 26.33 16.28
C ASP A 120 5.51 26.73 16.24
N GLY A 121 5.80 27.82 15.53
CA GLY A 121 7.10 28.46 15.51
C GLY A 121 7.25 29.53 16.60
N GLU A 122 8.38 30.18 16.62
CA GLU A 122 8.63 31.30 17.54
C GLU A 122 7.61 32.42 17.36
N ALA A 123 7.09 32.91 18.47
CA ALA A 123 6.13 34.01 18.48
C ALA A 123 6.78 35.33 18.02
N GLU A 124 6.20 35.97 17.01
CA GLU A 124 6.62 37.29 16.54
C GLU A 124 5.40 38.21 16.35
N LYS A 125 5.51 39.45 16.81
CA LYS A 125 4.40 40.38 16.74
C LYS A 125 3.94 40.63 15.28
N GLY A 126 2.67 40.36 15.00
CA GLY A 126 2.06 40.53 13.69
C GLY A 126 2.21 39.33 12.74
N PHE A 127 2.85 38.26 13.18
CA PHE A 127 3.03 37.04 12.38
C PHE A 127 2.55 35.79 13.12
N LYS A 128 1.90 34.88 12.39
CA LYS A 128 1.64 33.53 12.84
C LYS A 128 2.60 32.59 12.09
N ARG A 129 3.58 32.04 12.80
CA ARG A 129 4.57 31.11 12.27
C ARG A 129 4.25 29.69 12.69
N PHE A 130 4.30 28.76 11.76
CA PHE A 130 4.12 27.35 12.05
C PHE A 130 4.74 26.49 10.94
N ILE A 131 5.04 25.25 11.28
CA ILE A 131 5.46 24.21 10.31
C ILE A 131 4.25 23.32 10.08
N ARG A 132 3.80 23.23 8.83
CA ARG A 132 2.70 22.35 8.44
C ARG A 132 3.25 21.12 7.73
N LYS A 133 2.83 19.95 8.17
CA LYS A 133 3.07 18.70 7.46
C LYS A 133 2.04 18.56 6.35
N VAL A 134 2.51 18.34 5.15
CA VAL A 134 1.67 18.19 3.96
C VAL A 134 1.96 16.84 3.30
N PRO A 135 0.97 16.23 2.62
CA PRO A 135 1.21 15.00 1.85
C PRO A 135 2.27 15.20 0.78
N VAL A 136 3.19 14.26 0.64
CA VAL A 136 4.31 14.34 -0.32
C VAL A 136 3.89 14.06 -1.76
N GLY A 137 2.84 13.27 -1.98
CA GLY A 137 2.36 12.88 -3.30
C GLY A 137 2.00 11.40 -3.38
N PRO A 138 1.76 10.90 -4.59
CA PRO A 138 1.63 9.46 -4.82
C PRO A 138 2.92 8.73 -4.46
N VAL A 139 2.79 7.57 -3.84
CA VAL A 139 3.92 6.70 -3.45
C VAL A 139 3.75 5.34 -4.12
N LEU A 140 4.80 4.86 -4.78
CA LEU A 140 4.85 3.49 -5.28
C LEU A 140 5.43 2.58 -4.19
N VAL A 141 4.64 1.60 -3.78
CA VAL A 141 5.07 0.61 -2.79
C VAL A 141 5.27 -0.74 -3.47
N ILE A 142 6.50 -1.26 -3.44
CA ILE A 142 6.84 -2.58 -3.95
C ILE A 142 6.98 -3.51 -2.76
N PHE A 143 5.96 -4.36 -2.54
CA PHE A 143 5.96 -5.29 -1.42
C PHE A 143 6.87 -6.49 -1.68
N ALA A 144 7.60 -6.88 -0.65
CA ALA A 144 8.21 -8.19 -0.65
C ALA A 144 7.11 -9.26 -0.56
N TRP A 145 7.09 -10.16 -1.50
CA TRP A 145 6.11 -11.21 -1.64
C TRP A 145 5.94 -12.08 -0.37
N ASN A 146 6.97 -12.19 0.46
CA ASN A 146 7.00 -13.05 1.65
C ASN A 146 6.60 -12.38 2.97
N VAL A 147 6.28 -11.08 2.96
CA VAL A 147 5.85 -10.33 4.16
C VAL A 147 4.79 -9.31 3.73
N CYS A 148 3.67 -9.81 3.22
CA CYS A 148 2.69 -8.99 2.53
C CYS A 148 1.95 -7.98 3.43
N GLN A 149 1.77 -8.26 4.70
CA GLN A 149 0.87 -7.48 5.55
C GLN A 149 1.52 -6.43 6.45
N PRO A 150 2.65 -6.67 7.14
CA PRO A 150 3.22 -5.66 8.04
C PRO A 150 3.78 -4.43 7.33
N LYS A 151 4.13 -4.53 6.04
CA LYS A 151 4.71 -3.41 5.29
C LYS A 151 3.69 -2.45 4.70
N LEU A 152 2.43 -2.87 4.53
CA LEU A 152 1.34 -2.02 4.05
C LEU A 152 1.14 -0.74 4.89
N TRP A 153 1.58 -0.74 6.14
CA TRP A 153 1.23 0.28 7.12
C TRP A 153 2.36 1.25 7.48
N TRP A 154 3.56 1.06 6.94
CA TRP A 154 4.67 1.99 7.20
C TRP A 154 4.59 3.27 6.35
N GLU A 155 3.69 3.32 5.37
CA GLU A 155 3.66 4.34 4.32
C GLU A 155 2.34 5.13 4.25
N ILE A 156 1.42 4.93 5.21
CA ILE A 156 0.22 5.74 5.40
C ILE A 156 0.48 6.85 6.39
#